data_9bb35c0f63d709156e71ec2f6d8b4df6
#
_entry.id   9bb35c0f63d709156e71ec2f6d8b4df6
#
_cell.length_a   1.000
_cell.length_b   1.000
_cell.length_c   1.000
_cell.angle_alpha   90.00
_cell.angle_beta   90.00
_cell.angle_gamma   90.00
#
_symmetry.space_group_name_H-M   'P 1'
#
loop_
_entity.id
_entity.type
_entity.pdbx_description
1 polymer ?
#
loop_
_entity_poly.entity_id
_entity_poly.type
_entity_poly.pdbx_seq_one_letter_code
_entity_poly.pdbx_strand_id
1 'polypeptide(L)'
;MQFQPGFCPCKTPDGGTCGSRQYQRRGTFTRACDGRQVQRFQCKRCGHTYSTQTFRVDYKLRKPALDRLIFTLLISKDTQRHIARTIHCDRGSVARRLELYGKHGKAFHEQMLHSRGQTQPWQGRFLLDELETYEHNRRLKPVTVPVLVHKPSHCILHAAAGTLPPRKPLSKANQKKLEAYEAIEGKRRSESRVKVSECFDVLTRIVPTTGPVLVNTDEKHTYRTILKKAFGERLVHQRTNSKEPRTYWNPLFVVNHTFAMLRDGLSRLVRRNWAASKEREKLEWHLWLYIAWRNYVRPITNERRFETAAMVAGLAPRMLEVSELLQWKIF
;
A
#
# COMPACT_ATOMS: atom_id res chain seq x y z
N MET A 1 14.80 13.79 -20.97
CA MET A 1 13.36 13.90 -21.33
C MET A 1 12.84 15.26 -20.88
N GLN A 2 12.24 16.04 -21.77
CA GLN A 2 11.56 17.28 -21.36
C GLN A 2 10.30 16.89 -20.58
N PHE A 3 10.14 17.44 -19.38
CA PHE A 3 8.94 17.25 -18.58
C PHE A 3 7.73 17.83 -19.31
N GLN A 4 6.73 17.01 -19.56
CA GLN A 4 5.42 17.46 -20.01
C GLN A 4 4.49 17.47 -18.80
N PRO A 5 3.83 18.59 -18.47
CA PRO A 5 2.79 18.59 -17.45
C PRO A 5 1.62 17.75 -17.96
N GLY A 6 1.13 16.82 -17.14
CA GLY A 6 0.06 15.90 -17.55
C GLY A 6 -1.25 16.64 -17.86
N PHE A 7 -1.83 17.31 -16.87
CA PHE A 7 -3.12 18.00 -16.98
C PHE A 7 -3.21 19.16 -15.97
N CYS A 8 -4.15 20.06 -16.18
CA CYS A 8 -4.43 21.15 -15.26
C CYS A 8 -5.07 20.60 -13.96
N PRO A 9 -4.45 20.81 -12.78
CA PRO A 9 -4.93 20.27 -11.50
C PRO A 9 -5.97 21.18 -10.80
N CYS A 10 -6.47 22.22 -11.46
CA CYS A 10 -7.40 23.14 -10.83
C CYS A 10 -8.73 22.42 -10.51
N LYS A 11 -9.30 22.75 -9.38
CA LYS A 11 -10.64 22.30 -9.01
C LYS A 11 -11.68 23.15 -9.73
N THR A 12 -12.68 22.51 -10.29
CA THR A 12 -13.86 23.17 -10.86
C THR A 12 -14.92 23.37 -9.77
N PRO A 13 -15.87 24.32 -9.94
CA PRO A 13 -16.91 24.61 -8.93
C PRO A 13 -17.77 23.38 -8.56
N ASP A 14 -17.92 22.44 -9.46
CA ASP A 14 -18.61 21.15 -9.28
C ASP A 14 -17.78 20.07 -8.59
N GLY A 15 -16.61 20.41 -8.06
CA GLY A 15 -15.69 19.50 -7.33
C GLY A 15 -14.79 18.64 -8.22
N GLY A 16 -14.94 18.71 -9.55
CA GLY A 16 -14.07 18.06 -10.51
C GLY A 16 -12.73 18.76 -10.70
N THR A 17 -11.97 18.33 -11.71
CA THR A 17 -10.75 19.01 -12.16
C THR A 17 -10.92 19.46 -13.60
N CYS A 18 -10.30 20.59 -13.97
CA CYS A 18 -10.30 21.06 -15.35
C CYS A 18 -9.75 20.00 -16.33
N GLY A 19 -8.75 19.25 -15.91
CA GLY A 19 -8.17 18.13 -16.66
C GLY A 19 -7.57 18.50 -18.02
N SER A 20 -7.56 19.79 -18.40
CA SER A 20 -7.06 20.23 -19.70
C SER A 20 -5.57 19.95 -19.83
N ARG A 21 -5.17 19.40 -20.97
CA ARG A 21 -3.76 19.22 -21.36
C ARG A 21 -3.19 20.41 -22.16
N GLN A 22 -4.01 21.43 -22.42
CA GLN A 22 -3.59 22.64 -23.12
C GLN A 22 -2.96 23.63 -22.15
N TYR A 23 -1.70 23.90 -22.29
CA TYR A 23 -0.96 24.82 -21.42
C TYR A 23 0.04 25.68 -22.21
N GLN A 24 0.48 26.76 -21.59
CA GLN A 24 1.62 27.55 -22.01
C GLN A 24 2.65 27.66 -20.89
N ARG A 25 3.93 27.77 -21.24
CA ARG A 25 5.01 28.03 -20.28
C ARG A 25 4.90 29.46 -19.76
N ARG A 26 5.09 29.67 -18.45
CA ARG A 26 4.98 30.97 -17.80
C ARG A 26 6.19 31.24 -16.87
N GLY A 27 7.39 31.26 -17.48
CA GLY A 27 8.62 31.51 -16.72
C GLY A 27 8.99 30.41 -15.71
N THR A 28 10.03 30.68 -14.96
CA THR A 28 10.57 29.81 -13.91
C THR A 28 10.61 30.56 -12.58
N PHE A 29 10.78 29.83 -11.48
CA PHE A 29 11.12 30.39 -10.18
C PHE A 29 12.09 29.49 -9.45
N THR A 30 12.88 30.07 -8.54
CA THR A 30 13.78 29.30 -7.67
C THR A 30 13.03 28.84 -6.43
N ARG A 31 13.04 27.55 -6.13
CA ARG A 31 12.40 26.99 -4.95
C ARG A 31 13.25 27.28 -3.70
N ALA A 32 12.67 27.96 -2.72
CA ALA A 32 13.40 28.44 -1.54
C ALA A 32 14.01 27.33 -0.67
N CYS A 33 13.45 26.11 -0.66
CA CYS A 33 13.91 25.03 0.23
C CYS A 33 15.14 24.26 -0.28
N ASP A 34 15.47 24.33 -1.57
CA ASP A 34 16.58 23.55 -2.19
C ASP A 34 17.23 24.27 -3.39
N GLY A 35 16.89 25.51 -3.68
CA GLY A 35 17.47 26.29 -4.77
C GLY A 35 17.12 25.79 -6.19
N ARG A 36 16.26 24.81 -6.33
CA ARG A 36 15.93 24.22 -7.64
C ARG A 36 15.11 25.18 -8.50
N GLN A 37 15.48 25.27 -9.76
CA GLN A 37 14.69 25.98 -10.78
C GLN A 37 13.44 25.18 -11.16
N VAL A 38 12.29 25.80 -11.10
CA VAL A 38 10.97 25.20 -11.30
C VAL A 38 10.22 25.90 -12.41
N GLN A 39 9.88 25.16 -13.47
CA GLN A 39 9.06 25.66 -14.58
C GLN A 39 7.61 25.83 -14.16
N ARG A 40 7.02 27.01 -14.41
CA ARG A 40 5.58 27.28 -14.31
C ARG A 40 4.86 27.04 -15.63
N PHE A 41 3.60 26.70 -15.51
CA PHE A 41 2.67 26.53 -16.61
C PHE A 41 1.37 27.26 -16.29
N GLN A 42 0.68 27.72 -17.32
CA GLN A 42 -0.66 28.25 -17.23
C GLN A 42 -1.58 27.44 -18.15
N CYS A 43 -2.70 26.98 -17.61
CA CYS A 43 -3.73 26.31 -18.37
C CYS A 43 -4.39 27.31 -19.34
N LYS A 44 -4.49 26.94 -20.61
CA LYS A 44 -5.15 27.78 -21.62
C LYS A 44 -6.68 27.78 -21.47
N ARG A 45 -7.25 26.75 -20.84
CA ARG A 45 -8.70 26.62 -20.67
C ARG A 45 -9.22 27.44 -19.50
N CYS A 46 -8.59 27.36 -18.31
CA CYS A 46 -9.11 27.98 -17.08
C CYS A 46 -8.19 29.05 -16.49
N GLY A 47 -7.04 29.36 -17.10
CA GLY A 47 -6.08 30.33 -16.58
C GLY A 47 -5.28 29.89 -15.35
N HIS A 48 -5.59 28.75 -14.74
CA HIS A 48 -4.91 28.27 -13.52
C HIS A 48 -3.41 28.08 -13.75
N THR A 49 -2.60 28.57 -12.80
CA THR A 49 -1.14 28.41 -12.84
C THR A 49 -0.69 27.27 -11.98
N TYR A 50 0.14 26.39 -12.52
CA TYR A 50 0.75 25.25 -11.82
C TYR A 50 2.20 25.06 -12.24
N SER A 51 2.91 24.12 -11.66
CA SER A 51 4.34 23.96 -11.92
C SER A 51 4.74 22.48 -12.03
N THR A 52 5.98 22.22 -12.42
CA THR A 52 6.54 20.87 -12.42
C THR A 52 6.50 20.18 -11.07
N GLN A 53 6.35 20.94 -9.98
CA GLN A 53 6.26 20.40 -8.62
C GLN A 53 4.85 19.97 -8.20
N THR A 54 3.81 20.53 -8.82
CA THR A 54 2.42 20.34 -8.38
C THR A 54 2.01 18.88 -8.25
N PHE A 55 2.62 18.00 -9.06
CA PHE A 55 2.34 16.55 -9.09
C PHE A 55 3.35 15.71 -8.30
N ARG A 56 4.25 16.32 -7.56
CA ARG A 56 5.27 15.62 -6.79
C ARG A 56 4.80 15.38 -5.36
N VAL A 57 5.24 14.27 -4.76
CA VAL A 57 4.96 13.98 -3.35
C VAL A 57 5.53 15.03 -2.40
N ASP A 58 6.64 15.69 -2.79
CA ASP A 58 7.28 16.76 -2.00
C ASP A 58 6.71 18.16 -2.25
N TYR A 59 5.58 18.28 -2.98
CA TYR A 59 4.93 19.57 -3.21
C TYR A 59 4.53 20.23 -1.89
N LYS A 60 4.93 21.49 -1.72
CA LYS A 60 4.75 22.29 -0.49
C LYS A 60 5.50 21.78 0.75
N LEU A 61 6.37 20.79 0.66
CA LEU A 61 7.21 20.39 1.78
C LEU A 61 8.37 21.39 1.96
N ARG A 62 8.62 21.79 3.22
CA ARG A 62 9.68 22.76 3.54
C ARG A 62 11.08 22.12 3.62
N LYS A 63 11.16 20.81 3.94
CA LYS A 63 12.42 20.06 4.14
C LYS A 63 12.40 18.76 3.31
N PRO A 64 12.41 18.84 1.97
CA PRO A 64 12.35 17.62 1.11
C PRO A 64 13.63 16.78 1.22
N ALA A 65 14.76 17.34 1.65
CA ALA A 65 16.00 16.58 1.90
C ALA A 65 15.84 15.46 2.93
N LEU A 66 14.87 15.58 3.85
CA LEU A 66 14.57 14.53 4.83
C LEU A 66 13.74 13.37 4.29
N ASP A 67 13.18 13.48 3.09
CA ASP A 67 12.18 12.53 2.60
C ASP A 67 12.75 11.12 2.42
N ARG A 68 13.94 10.98 1.81
CA ARG A 68 14.60 9.69 1.65
C ARG A 68 14.90 9.03 2.99
N LEU A 69 15.43 9.80 3.94
CA LEU A 69 15.78 9.29 5.27
C LEU A 69 14.54 8.85 6.05
N ILE A 70 13.50 9.68 6.09
CA ILE A 70 12.22 9.34 6.76
C ILE A 70 11.59 8.10 6.12
N PHE A 71 11.58 8.01 4.79
CA PHE A 71 11.08 6.85 4.09
C PHE A 71 11.81 5.58 4.55
N THR A 72 13.15 5.59 4.49
CA THR A 72 13.99 4.44 4.88
C THR A 72 13.76 4.03 6.33
N LEU A 73 13.72 4.96 7.27
CA LEU A 73 13.48 4.66 8.68
C LEU A 73 12.07 4.10 8.93
N LEU A 74 11.05 4.58 8.20
CA LEU A 74 9.69 4.04 8.31
C LEU A 74 9.58 2.57 7.90
N ILE A 75 10.37 2.09 6.95
CA ILE A 75 10.40 0.69 6.51
C ILE A 75 11.44 -0.17 7.25
N SER A 76 12.20 0.43 8.16
CA SER A 76 13.23 -0.22 8.98
C SER A 76 12.77 -0.50 10.41
N LYS A 77 11.47 -0.68 10.63
CA LYS A 77 10.84 -0.98 11.93
C LYS A 77 10.87 0.16 12.94
N ASP A 78 11.33 1.34 12.55
CA ASP A 78 11.36 2.49 13.44
C ASP A 78 9.97 3.07 13.71
N THR A 79 9.77 3.53 14.95
CA THR A 79 8.55 4.22 15.31
C THR A 79 8.63 5.71 14.94
N GLN A 80 7.50 6.33 14.63
CA GLN A 80 7.47 7.76 14.31
C GLN A 80 8.11 8.65 15.38
N ARG A 81 8.00 8.25 16.67
CA ARG A 81 8.65 8.98 17.78
C ARG A 81 10.16 8.81 17.77
N HIS A 82 10.65 7.60 17.47
CA HIS A 82 12.08 7.34 17.34
C HIS A 82 12.65 8.15 16.17
N ILE A 83 12.05 8.05 15.00
CA ILE A 83 12.44 8.81 13.81
C ILE A 83 12.52 10.30 14.12
N ALA A 84 11.47 10.89 14.72
CA ALA A 84 11.43 12.32 15.04
C ALA A 84 12.59 12.74 15.95
N ARG A 85 12.94 11.92 16.95
CA ARG A 85 14.10 12.18 17.85
C ARG A 85 15.43 12.05 17.10
N THR A 86 15.59 10.98 16.30
CA THR A 86 16.84 10.69 15.59
C THR A 86 17.21 11.78 14.58
N ILE A 87 16.22 12.32 13.87
CA ILE A 87 16.46 13.35 12.82
C ILE A 87 16.11 14.76 13.27
N HIS A 88 15.87 14.97 14.56
CA HIS A 88 15.56 16.28 15.17
C HIS A 88 14.43 17.01 14.45
N CYS A 89 13.28 16.34 14.24
CA CYS A 89 12.10 16.96 13.65
C CYS A 89 10.84 16.69 14.47
N ASP A 90 9.78 17.46 14.19
CA ASP A 90 8.48 17.24 14.82
C ASP A 90 7.85 15.91 14.36
N ARG A 91 7.23 15.18 15.31
CA ARG A 91 6.55 13.90 15.04
C ARG A 91 5.42 14.04 14.02
N GLY A 92 4.69 15.14 14.02
CA GLY A 92 3.65 15.44 13.04
C GLY A 92 4.20 15.54 11.63
N SER A 93 5.46 16.00 11.48
CA SER A 93 6.15 15.99 10.18
C SER A 93 6.42 14.59 9.67
N VAL A 94 6.79 13.64 10.55
CA VAL A 94 6.96 12.22 10.19
C VAL A 94 5.59 11.59 9.86
N ALA A 95 4.56 11.88 10.65
CA ALA A 95 3.21 11.36 10.45
C ALA A 95 2.61 11.81 9.10
N ARG A 96 2.75 13.10 8.75
CA ARG A 96 2.32 13.63 7.44
C ARG A 96 3.06 12.96 6.27
N ARG A 97 4.36 12.72 6.43
CA ARG A 97 5.15 12.03 5.40
C ARG A 97 4.72 10.58 5.23
N LEU A 98 4.43 9.86 6.31
CA LEU A 98 3.86 8.51 6.21
C LEU A 98 2.57 8.49 5.39
N GLU A 99 1.67 9.45 5.62
CA GLU A 99 0.45 9.59 4.83
C GLU A 99 0.74 9.86 3.35
N LEU A 100 1.60 10.85 3.09
CA LEU A 100 1.97 11.22 1.72
C LEU A 100 2.61 10.07 0.97
N TYR A 101 3.56 9.37 1.59
CA TYR A 101 4.26 8.25 0.95
C TYR A 101 3.36 7.03 0.79
N GLY A 102 2.47 6.77 1.74
CA GLY A 102 1.50 5.69 1.63
C GLY A 102 0.50 5.91 0.48
N LYS A 103 -0.08 7.09 0.40
CA LYS A 103 -0.97 7.48 -0.71
C LYS A 103 -0.24 7.47 -2.06
N HIS A 104 0.98 7.98 -2.09
CA HIS A 104 1.82 8.00 -3.27
C HIS A 104 2.22 6.58 -3.72
N GLY A 105 2.66 5.74 -2.79
CA GLY A 105 3.02 4.34 -3.07
C GLY A 105 1.83 3.53 -3.59
N LYS A 106 0.62 3.76 -3.05
CA LYS A 106 -0.62 3.16 -3.55
C LYS A 106 -0.88 3.56 -4.98
N ALA A 107 -0.94 4.87 -5.26
CA ALA A 107 -1.22 5.38 -6.60
C ALA A 107 -0.18 4.93 -7.63
N PHE A 108 1.10 4.92 -7.25
CA PHE A 108 2.19 4.42 -8.08
C PHE A 108 1.99 2.93 -8.43
N HIS A 109 1.76 2.11 -7.43
CA HIS A 109 1.60 0.66 -7.64
C HIS A 109 0.35 0.34 -8.47
N GLU A 110 -0.79 0.97 -8.18
CA GLU A 110 -2.02 0.81 -8.95
C GLU A 110 -1.84 1.21 -10.42
N GLN A 111 -1.11 2.31 -10.69
CA GLN A 111 -0.77 2.72 -12.06
C GLN A 111 0.11 1.69 -12.78
N MET A 112 1.12 1.13 -12.10
CA MET A 112 1.98 0.09 -12.68
C MET A 112 1.19 -1.18 -12.98
N LEU A 113 0.32 -1.63 -12.06
CA LEU A 113 -0.55 -2.78 -12.28
C LEU A 113 -1.48 -2.56 -13.48
N HIS A 114 -2.11 -1.38 -13.56
CA HIS A 114 -3.01 -1.03 -14.65
C HIS A 114 -2.30 -1.03 -16.00
N SER A 115 -1.16 -0.34 -16.09
CA SER A 115 -0.38 -0.25 -17.34
C SER A 115 0.08 -1.61 -17.86
N ARG A 116 0.54 -2.49 -16.94
CA ARG A 116 0.94 -3.85 -17.30
C ARG A 116 -0.24 -4.72 -17.71
N GLY A 117 -1.36 -4.62 -16.98
CA GLY A 117 -2.57 -5.41 -17.27
C GLY A 117 -3.12 -5.19 -18.66
N GLN A 118 -2.91 -4.00 -19.25
CA GLN A 118 -3.30 -3.69 -20.62
C GLN A 118 -2.39 -4.33 -21.67
N THR A 119 -1.12 -4.59 -21.35
CA THR A 119 -0.13 -5.12 -22.31
C THR A 119 0.06 -6.63 -22.18
N GLN A 120 0.07 -7.13 -20.94
CA GLN A 120 0.28 -8.54 -20.62
C GLN A 120 -0.57 -8.95 -19.41
N PRO A 121 -1.62 -9.76 -19.60
CA PRO A 121 -2.39 -10.29 -18.48
C PRO A 121 -1.54 -11.14 -17.53
N TRP A 122 -1.85 -11.08 -16.25
CA TRP A 122 -1.14 -11.84 -15.25
C TRP A 122 -1.48 -13.32 -15.33
N GLN A 123 -0.45 -14.14 -15.34
CA GLN A 123 -0.56 -15.61 -15.36
C GLN A 123 0.15 -16.20 -14.14
N GLY A 124 -0.18 -17.43 -13.80
CA GLY A 124 0.41 -18.13 -12.67
C GLY A 124 -0.51 -18.20 -11.47
N ARG A 125 0.06 -18.45 -10.32
CA ARG A 125 -0.66 -18.73 -9.08
C ARG A 125 -0.67 -17.53 -8.16
N PHE A 126 -1.83 -17.23 -7.60
CA PHE A 126 -2.04 -16.14 -6.64
C PHE A 126 -2.28 -16.72 -5.25
N LEU A 127 -1.73 -16.09 -4.25
CA LEU A 127 -1.86 -16.48 -2.85
C LEU A 127 -2.57 -15.38 -2.09
N LEU A 128 -3.54 -15.76 -1.26
CA LEU A 128 -4.17 -14.82 -0.33
C LEU A 128 -4.25 -15.45 1.07
N ASP A 129 -3.88 -14.67 2.05
CA ASP A 129 -4.07 -14.99 3.48
C ASP A 129 -4.24 -13.69 4.27
N GLU A 130 -4.74 -13.77 5.51
CA GLU A 130 -5.02 -12.62 6.37
C GLU A 130 -4.04 -12.55 7.54
N LEU A 131 -3.21 -11.50 7.56
CA LEU A 131 -2.39 -11.16 8.72
C LEU A 131 -3.24 -10.49 9.78
N GLU A 132 -3.28 -11.02 11.00
CA GLU A 132 -3.98 -10.38 12.10
C GLU A 132 -3.06 -9.47 12.92
N THR A 133 -3.58 -8.28 13.24
CA THR A 133 -2.98 -7.27 14.12
C THR A 133 -4.06 -6.60 14.97
N TYR A 134 -3.85 -5.40 15.47
CA TYR A 134 -4.82 -4.71 16.31
C TYR A 134 -4.62 -3.19 16.35
N GLU A 135 -5.67 -2.49 16.74
CA GLU A 135 -5.67 -1.08 17.13
C GLU A 135 -5.77 -0.99 18.66
N HIS A 136 -4.97 -0.17 19.33
CA HIS A 136 -4.98 0.04 20.79
C HIS A 136 -4.89 -1.23 21.64
N ASN A 137 -5.87 -2.11 21.53
CA ASN A 137 -6.02 -3.31 22.38
C ASN A 137 -6.24 -4.56 21.51
N ARG A 138 -5.39 -5.56 21.71
CA ARG A 138 -5.39 -6.80 20.90
C ARG A 138 -6.68 -7.61 21.02
N ARG A 139 -7.35 -7.59 22.17
CA ARG A 139 -8.59 -8.34 22.38
C ARG A 139 -9.82 -7.57 21.96
N LEU A 140 -9.83 -6.25 22.19
CA LEU A 140 -11.01 -5.41 21.98
C LEU A 140 -11.08 -4.86 20.56
N LYS A 141 -9.93 -4.54 19.94
CA LYS A 141 -9.87 -3.94 18.60
C LYS A 141 -8.93 -4.72 17.66
N PRO A 142 -9.17 -6.02 17.40
CA PRO A 142 -8.40 -6.75 16.43
C PRO A 142 -8.66 -6.22 15.00
N VAL A 143 -7.66 -6.38 14.14
CA VAL A 143 -7.64 -5.95 12.74
C VAL A 143 -7.14 -7.09 11.89
N THR A 144 -7.79 -7.32 10.77
CA THR A 144 -7.31 -8.20 9.71
C THR A 144 -6.65 -7.41 8.60
N VAL A 145 -5.62 -7.99 8.01
CA VAL A 145 -4.92 -7.44 6.84
C VAL A 145 -4.81 -8.55 5.80
N PRO A 146 -5.81 -8.73 4.91
CA PRO A 146 -5.65 -9.60 3.76
C PRO A 146 -4.55 -9.06 2.85
N VAL A 147 -3.70 -9.97 2.37
CA VAL A 147 -2.59 -9.67 1.46
C VAL A 147 -2.67 -10.63 0.28
N LEU A 148 -2.76 -10.07 -0.92
CA LEU A 148 -2.74 -10.79 -2.18
C LEU A 148 -1.34 -10.74 -2.77
N VAL A 149 -0.76 -11.91 -3.07
CA VAL A 149 0.61 -12.05 -3.58
C VAL A 149 0.61 -12.90 -4.86
N HIS A 150 1.37 -12.50 -5.86
CA HIS A 150 1.66 -13.32 -7.02
C HIS A 150 2.82 -14.26 -6.72
N LYS A 151 2.55 -15.58 -6.69
CA LYS A 151 3.52 -16.60 -6.24
C LYS A 151 4.84 -16.58 -7.03
N PRO A 152 4.84 -16.56 -8.39
CA PRO A 152 6.08 -16.63 -9.16
C PRO A 152 7.02 -15.44 -8.95
N SER A 153 6.48 -14.23 -8.80
CA SER A 153 7.28 -13.01 -8.67
C SER A 153 7.43 -12.52 -7.23
N HIS A 154 6.73 -13.10 -6.26
CA HIS A 154 6.62 -12.59 -4.89
C HIS A 154 6.07 -11.16 -4.79
N CYS A 155 5.48 -10.66 -5.88
CA CYS A 155 4.92 -9.31 -5.93
C CYS A 155 3.66 -9.23 -5.06
N ILE A 156 3.62 -8.28 -4.14
CA ILE A 156 2.42 -7.97 -3.36
C ILE A 156 1.50 -7.12 -4.25
N LEU A 157 0.36 -7.68 -4.63
CA LEU A 157 -0.59 -7.03 -5.54
C LEU A 157 -1.53 -6.07 -4.82
N HIS A 158 -1.97 -6.46 -3.61
CA HIS A 158 -2.86 -5.65 -2.81
C HIS A 158 -2.77 -6.03 -1.34
N ALA A 159 -3.01 -5.04 -0.47
CA ALA A 159 -3.26 -5.23 0.95
C ALA A 159 -4.20 -4.14 1.46
N ALA A 160 -5.09 -4.51 2.37
CA ALA A 160 -6.03 -3.58 3.00
C ALA A 160 -6.18 -3.94 4.49
N ALA A 161 -6.62 -2.99 5.31
CA ALA A 161 -6.86 -3.24 6.72
C ALA A 161 -8.35 -3.14 7.05
N GLY A 162 -8.89 -4.18 7.70
CA GLY A 162 -10.30 -4.27 8.10
C GLY A 162 -10.48 -4.55 9.59
N THR A 163 -11.59 -4.12 10.16
CA THR A 163 -11.94 -4.43 11.55
C THR A 163 -12.31 -5.89 11.71
N LEU A 164 -12.03 -6.41 12.92
CA LEU A 164 -12.56 -7.68 13.40
C LEU A 164 -13.32 -7.45 14.72
N PRO A 165 -14.33 -8.28 15.04
CA PRO A 165 -15.02 -8.20 16.31
C PRO A 165 -14.09 -8.53 17.47
N PRO A 166 -14.42 -8.08 18.70
CA PRO A 166 -13.65 -8.39 19.91
C PRO A 166 -13.47 -9.89 20.11
N ARG A 167 -12.29 -10.31 20.60
CA ARG A 167 -11.97 -11.72 20.86
C ARG A 167 -12.44 -12.14 22.23
N LYS A 168 -13.46 -12.96 22.26
CA LYS A 168 -13.99 -13.57 23.50
C LYS A 168 -13.17 -14.82 23.89
N PRO A 169 -13.13 -15.25 25.19
CA PRO A 169 -13.78 -14.58 26.32
C PRO A 169 -13.03 -13.33 26.78
N LEU A 170 -13.75 -12.39 27.39
CA LEU A 170 -13.21 -11.15 27.93
C LEU A 170 -13.21 -11.18 29.45
N SER A 171 -12.18 -10.61 30.10
CA SER A 171 -12.19 -10.32 31.53
C SER A 171 -13.22 -9.24 31.87
N LYS A 172 -13.69 -9.16 33.10
CA LYS A 172 -14.62 -8.12 33.57
C LYS A 172 -14.13 -6.70 33.22
N ALA A 173 -12.84 -6.44 33.43
CA ALA A 173 -12.23 -5.15 33.09
C ALA A 173 -12.25 -4.84 31.57
N ASN A 174 -12.01 -5.84 30.71
CA ASN A 174 -12.10 -5.67 29.26
C ASN A 174 -13.54 -5.55 28.79
N GLN A 175 -14.49 -6.23 29.44
CA GLN A 175 -15.92 -6.09 29.15
C GLN A 175 -16.37 -4.64 29.38
N LYS A 176 -16.07 -4.06 30.55
CA LYS A 176 -16.38 -2.64 30.87
C LYS A 176 -15.75 -1.66 29.86
N LYS A 177 -14.49 -1.93 29.43
CA LYS A 177 -13.84 -1.12 28.40
C LYS A 177 -14.51 -1.27 27.02
N LEU A 178 -14.95 -2.48 26.67
CA LEU A 178 -15.68 -2.71 25.42
C LEU A 178 -16.99 -1.93 25.39
N GLU A 179 -17.77 -1.99 26.46
CA GLU A 179 -19.02 -1.24 26.59
C GLU A 179 -18.80 0.27 26.41
N ALA A 180 -17.73 0.82 27.01
CA ALA A 180 -17.38 2.22 26.84
C ALA A 180 -16.98 2.55 25.38
N TYR A 181 -16.27 1.65 24.69
CA TYR A 181 -15.96 1.85 23.26
C TYR A 181 -17.20 1.74 22.37
N GLU A 182 -18.05 0.74 22.63
CA GLU A 182 -19.28 0.53 21.86
C GLU A 182 -20.30 1.67 22.04
N ALA A 183 -20.31 2.32 23.20
CA ALA A 183 -21.15 3.50 23.45
C ALA A 183 -20.73 4.70 22.58
N ILE A 184 -19.44 4.83 22.25
CA ILE A 184 -18.92 5.95 21.46
C ILE A 184 -18.84 5.61 19.95
N GLU A 185 -18.33 4.43 19.60
CA GLU A 185 -17.99 4.04 18.23
C GLU A 185 -19.01 3.06 17.61
N GLY A 186 -19.97 2.56 18.41
CA GLY A 186 -20.86 1.48 18.01
C GLY A 186 -20.19 0.09 18.01
N LYS A 187 -20.99 -0.94 17.76
CA LYS A 187 -20.49 -2.33 17.74
C LYS A 187 -19.55 -2.57 16.57
N ARG A 188 -18.35 -3.09 16.88
CA ARG A 188 -17.32 -3.39 15.90
C ARG A 188 -17.67 -4.66 15.11
N ARG A 189 -17.93 -4.51 13.82
CA ARG A 189 -18.27 -5.60 12.89
C ARG A 189 -17.02 -6.11 12.16
N SER A 190 -17.12 -7.34 11.61
CA SER A 190 -16.05 -7.87 10.76
C SER A 190 -16.12 -7.27 9.37
N GLU A 191 -15.00 -6.66 8.94
CA GLU A 191 -14.79 -6.19 7.56
C GLU A 191 -13.94 -7.16 6.73
N SER A 192 -13.55 -8.33 7.30
CA SER A 192 -12.70 -9.30 6.62
C SER A 192 -13.21 -9.64 5.22
N ARG A 193 -14.52 -9.93 5.09
CA ARG A 193 -15.12 -10.27 3.79
C ARG A 193 -14.99 -9.13 2.77
N VAL A 194 -15.22 -7.89 3.19
CA VAL A 194 -15.10 -6.71 2.32
C VAL A 194 -13.66 -6.53 1.86
N LYS A 195 -12.70 -6.59 2.80
CA LYS A 195 -11.27 -6.39 2.49
C LYS A 195 -10.67 -7.52 1.65
N VAL A 196 -11.14 -8.74 1.82
CA VAL A 196 -10.80 -9.87 0.95
C VAL A 196 -11.40 -9.67 -0.46
N SER A 197 -12.65 -9.17 -0.55
CA SER A 197 -13.24 -8.85 -1.86
C SER A 197 -12.43 -7.78 -2.59
N GLU A 198 -11.95 -6.72 -1.91
CA GLU A 198 -11.07 -5.70 -2.50
C GLU A 198 -9.81 -6.31 -3.13
N CYS A 199 -9.19 -7.33 -2.48
CA CYS A 199 -8.06 -8.07 -3.05
C CYS A 199 -8.45 -8.80 -4.34
N PHE A 200 -9.59 -9.47 -4.37
CA PHE A 200 -10.03 -10.20 -5.55
C PHE A 200 -10.54 -9.29 -6.66
N ASP A 201 -11.08 -8.11 -6.33
CA ASP A 201 -11.44 -7.10 -7.33
C ASP A 201 -10.20 -6.56 -8.06
N VAL A 202 -9.05 -6.48 -7.39
CA VAL A 202 -7.77 -6.20 -8.06
C VAL A 202 -7.41 -7.35 -8.98
N LEU A 203 -7.54 -8.60 -8.51
CA LEU A 203 -7.20 -9.78 -9.28
C LEU A 203 -8.05 -9.90 -10.55
N THR A 204 -9.37 -9.66 -10.48
CA THR A 204 -10.28 -9.71 -11.65
C THR A 204 -9.88 -8.72 -12.75
N ARG A 205 -9.28 -7.58 -12.38
CA ARG A 205 -8.84 -6.56 -13.35
C ARG A 205 -7.52 -6.85 -14.05
N ILE A 206 -6.70 -7.74 -13.50
CA ILE A 206 -5.34 -7.98 -14.00
C ILE A 206 -5.15 -9.35 -14.66
N VAL A 207 -5.99 -10.34 -14.33
CA VAL A 207 -5.94 -11.66 -14.96
C VAL A 207 -6.62 -11.67 -16.32
N PRO A 208 -6.28 -12.62 -17.22
CA PRO A 208 -6.96 -12.75 -18.51
C PRO A 208 -8.48 -12.93 -18.34
N THR A 209 -9.26 -12.53 -19.32
CA THR A 209 -10.72 -12.74 -19.34
C THR A 209 -11.10 -14.20 -19.59
N THR A 210 -10.19 -14.97 -20.17
CA THR A 210 -10.36 -16.41 -20.49
C THR A 210 -9.29 -17.26 -19.78
N GLY A 211 -9.53 -18.58 -19.68
CA GLY A 211 -8.61 -19.53 -19.07
C GLY A 211 -8.69 -19.59 -17.53
N PRO A 212 -7.97 -20.54 -16.91
CA PRO A 212 -8.05 -20.80 -15.48
C PRO A 212 -7.38 -19.72 -14.63
N VAL A 213 -7.97 -19.41 -13.49
CA VAL A 213 -7.40 -18.54 -12.46
C VAL A 213 -7.00 -19.37 -11.25
N LEU A 214 -5.70 -19.48 -11.01
CA LEU A 214 -5.14 -20.35 -9.97
C LEU A 214 -4.97 -19.57 -8.67
N VAL A 215 -5.74 -19.91 -7.63
CA VAL A 215 -5.69 -19.24 -6.33
C VAL A 215 -5.47 -20.24 -5.20
N ASN A 216 -4.50 -19.95 -4.33
CA ASN A 216 -4.30 -20.70 -3.09
C ASN A 216 -4.68 -19.82 -1.89
N THR A 217 -5.40 -20.42 -0.94
CA THR A 217 -5.74 -19.79 0.35
C THR A 217 -5.66 -20.84 1.47
N ASP A 218 -5.85 -20.40 2.70
CA ASP A 218 -6.22 -21.31 3.77
C ASP A 218 -7.66 -21.84 3.59
N GLU A 219 -8.13 -22.64 4.55
CA GLU A 219 -9.44 -23.28 4.49
C GLU A 219 -10.59 -22.36 4.95
N LYS A 220 -10.37 -21.07 5.17
CA LYS A 220 -11.43 -20.14 5.59
C LYS A 220 -12.61 -20.16 4.62
N HIS A 221 -13.76 -20.54 5.12
CA HIS A 221 -14.97 -20.78 4.32
C HIS A 221 -15.37 -19.60 3.42
N THR A 222 -15.19 -18.35 3.90
CA THR A 222 -15.59 -17.14 3.16
C THR A 222 -14.83 -16.96 1.84
N TYR A 223 -13.58 -17.43 1.74
CA TYR A 223 -12.78 -17.29 0.51
C TYR A 223 -13.40 -17.99 -0.69
N ARG A 224 -13.86 -19.24 -0.48
CA ARG A 224 -14.50 -20.03 -1.55
C ARG A 224 -15.69 -19.28 -2.16
N THR A 225 -16.55 -18.71 -1.31
CA THR A 225 -17.75 -17.99 -1.77
C THR A 225 -17.39 -16.76 -2.58
N ILE A 226 -16.42 -15.96 -2.11
CA ILE A 226 -16.00 -14.73 -2.79
C ILE A 226 -15.33 -15.06 -4.12
N LEU A 227 -14.41 -16.03 -4.13
CA LEU A 227 -13.70 -16.47 -5.32
C LEU A 227 -14.65 -17.07 -6.38
N LYS A 228 -15.61 -17.89 -5.96
CA LYS A 228 -16.59 -18.47 -6.88
C LYS A 228 -17.46 -17.39 -7.52
N LYS A 229 -17.84 -16.37 -6.76
CA LYS A 229 -18.56 -15.20 -7.29
C LYS A 229 -17.72 -14.40 -8.30
N ALA A 230 -16.41 -14.26 -8.06
CA ALA A 230 -15.53 -13.46 -8.90
C ALA A 230 -15.12 -14.17 -10.20
N PHE A 231 -14.88 -15.48 -10.17
CA PHE A 231 -14.25 -16.22 -11.27
C PHE A 231 -15.10 -17.37 -11.85
N GLY A 232 -16.19 -17.75 -11.18
CA GLY A 232 -17.08 -18.84 -11.65
C GLY A 232 -16.33 -20.15 -11.91
N GLU A 233 -16.57 -20.75 -13.07
CA GLU A 233 -15.97 -22.03 -13.49
C GLU A 233 -14.47 -21.91 -13.84
N ARG A 234 -13.96 -20.71 -14.01
CA ARG A 234 -12.53 -20.47 -14.27
C ARG A 234 -11.65 -20.64 -13.05
N LEU A 235 -12.27 -20.73 -11.88
CA LEU A 235 -11.54 -20.82 -10.61
C LEU A 235 -10.91 -22.20 -10.40
N VAL A 236 -9.61 -22.24 -10.24
CA VAL A 236 -8.88 -23.39 -9.71
C VAL A 236 -8.39 -23.03 -8.31
N HIS A 237 -9.16 -23.39 -7.29
CA HIS A 237 -8.92 -23.03 -5.90
C HIS A 237 -8.27 -24.19 -5.14
N GLN A 238 -7.01 -24.00 -4.74
CA GLN A 238 -6.33 -24.89 -3.83
C GLN A 238 -6.43 -24.34 -2.40
N ARG A 239 -6.92 -25.15 -1.47
CA ARG A 239 -6.99 -24.82 -0.05
C ARG A 239 -5.92 -25.58 0.71
N THR A 240 -5.27 -24.91 1.64
CA THR A 240 -4.20 -25.46 2.46
C THR A 240 -4.60 -25.39 3.93
N ASN A 241 -4.47 -26.52 4.64
CA ASN A 241 -4.81 -26.55 6.06
C ASN A 241 -3.86 -25.63 6.85
N SER A 242 -4.42 -24.77 7.69
CA SER A 242 -3.67 -23.81 8.48
C SER A 242 -2.71 -24.43 9.51
N LYS A 243 -2.88 -25.73 9.82
CA LYS A 243 -2.03 -26.52 10.72
C LYS A 243 -0.82 -27.12 10.02
N GLU A 244 -0.78 -27.14 8.66
CA GLU A 244 0.37 -27.61 7.94
C GLU A 244 1.65 -26.84 8.30
N PRO A 245 2.80 -27.53 8.40
CA PRO A 245 4.07 -26.88 8.68
C PRO A 245 4.37 -25.74 7.70
N ARG A 246 4.81 -24.60 8.21
CA ARG A 246 5.14 -23.40 7.39
C ARG A 246 6.56 -23.48 6.82
N THR A 247 6.88 -24.61 6.18
CA THR A 247 8.17 -24.83 5.50
C THR A 247 8.12 -24.23 4.10
N TYR A 248 9.26 -24.27 3.41
CA TYR A 248 9.38 -23.88 2.00
C TYR A 248 8.41 -24.62 1.08
N TRP A 249 8.09 -25.87 1.40
CA TRP A 249 7.17 -26.71 0.62
C TRP A 249 5.68 -26.39 0.83
N ASN A 250 5.36 -25.59 1.85
CA ASN A 250 3.97 -25.20 2.10
C ASN A 250 3.43 -24.38 0.91
N PRO A 251 2.24 -24.73 0.35
CA PRO A 251 1.65 -24.00 -0.77
C PRO A 251 1.46 -22.50 -0.53
N LEU A 252 1.34 -22.07 0.75
CA LEU A 252 1.22 -20.67 1.19
C LEU A 252 2.56 -20.08 1.65
N PHE A 253 3.69 -20.72 1.41
CA PHE A 253 5.00 -20.25 1.89
C PHE A 253 5.26 -18.77 1.55
N VAL A 254 5.04 -18.36 0.30
CA VAL A 254 5.35 -17.01 -0.16
C VAL A 254 4.54 -15.94 0.57
N VAL A 255 3.25 -16.17 0.84
CA VAL A 255 2.43 -15.22 1.60
C VAL A 255 2.80 -15.25 3.08
N ASN A 256 3.14 -16.41 3.66
CA ASN A 256 3.63 -16.52 5.03
C ASN A 256 4.97 -15.79 5.22
N HIS A 257 5.89 -15.94 4.26
CA HIS A 257 7.15 -15.20 4.22
C HIS A 257 6.90 -13.69 4.09
N THR A 258 5.96 -13.28 3.24
CA THR A 258 5.55 -11.87 3.12
C THR A 258 5.07 -11.32 4.47
N PHE A 259 4.31 -12.08 5.25
CA PHE A 259 3.88 -11.68 6.59
C PHE A 259 5.04 -11.54 7.58
N ALA A 260 6.03 -12.44 7.50
CA ALA A 260 7.24 -12.31 8.32
C ALA A 260 7.99 -11.02 7.99
N MET A 261 8.17 -10.73 6.71
CA MET A 261 8.84 -9.52 6.23
C MET A 261 8.06 -8.23 6.57
N LEU A 262 6.74 -8.23 6.49
CA LEU A 262 5.88 -7.12 6.92
C LEU A 262 6.05 -6.84 8.43
N ARG A 263 6.14 -7.88 9.26
CA ARG A 263 6.37 -7.73 10.70
C ARG A 263 7.79 -7.28 11.03
N ASP A 264 8.74 -7.64 10.20
CA ASP A 264 10.13 -7.21 10.36
C ASP A 264 10.35 -5.76 9.92
N GLY A 265 9.72 -5.33 8.82
CA GLY A 265 9.89 -3.97 8.31
C GLY A 265 9.01 -2.91 8.99
N LEU A 266 7.81 -3.27 9.48
CA LEU A 266 6.84 -2.30 9.96
C LEU A 266 6.65 -2.33 11.47
N SER A 267 7.04 -1.26 12.16
CA SER A 267 6.87 -1.13 13.62
C SER A 267 5.43 -1.38 14.10
N ARG A 268 4.43 -1.04 13.28
CA ARG A 268 3.01 -1.23 13.60
C ARG A 268 2.55 -2.68 13.62
N LEU A 269 3.28 -3.58 12.95
CA LEU A 269 2.96 -5.00 12.83
C LEU A 269 3.76 -5.89 13.78
N VAL A 270 4.70 -5.31 14.53
CA VAL A 270 5.44 -6.04 15.55
C VAL A 270 4.48 -6.55 16.65
N ARG A 271 4.61 -7.83 16.98
CA ARG A 271 3.79 -8.44 18.02
C ARG A 271 4.13 -7.87 19.40
N ARG A 272 3.10 -7.53 20.20
CA ARG A 272 3.23 -7.13 21.62
C ARG A 272 4.14 -5.91 21.83
N ASN A 273 3.93 -4.81 21.10
CA ASN A 273 4.65 -3.58 21.36
C ASN A 273 3.73 -2.34 21.42
N TRP A 274 4.30 -1.23 21.88
CA TRP A 274 3.64 0.08 21.98
C TRP A 274 3.39 0.76 20.62
N ALA A 275 4.05 0.27 19.56
CA ALA A 275 3.94 0.82 18.22
C ALA A 275 2.69 0.37 17.46
N ALA A 276 1.83 -0.46 18.07
CA ALA A 276 0.55 -0.85 17.48
C ALA A 276 -0.24 0.35 16.98
N SER A 277 -0.93 0.18 15.89
CA SER A 277 -1.74 1.24 15.27
C SER A 277 -2.78 1.78 16.25
N LYS A 278 -2.97 3.09 16.22
CA LYS A 278 -4.08 3.76 16.90
C LYS A 278 -5.24 4.02 15.94
N GLU A 279 -4.93 4.13 14.67
CA GLU A 279 -5.87 4.36 13.57
C GLU A 279 -5.54 3.40 12.43
N ARG A 280 -6.55 2.70 11.93
CA ARG A 280 -6.41 1.71 10.85
C ARG A 280 -5.89 2.32 9.55
N GLU A 281 -6.35 3.51 9.20
CA GLU A 281 -5.90 4.24 8.02
C GLU A 281 -4.38 4.48 8.03
N LYS A 282 -3.80 4.81 9.21
CA LYS A 282 -2.35 4.95 9.36
C LYS A 282 -1.59 3.63 9.14
N LEU A 283 -2.23 2.50 9.43
CA LEU A 283 -1.68 1.19 9.09
C LEU A 283 -1.72 0.97 7.59
N GLU A 284 -2.82 1.28 6.92
CA GLU A 284 -2.92 1.14 5.45
C GLU A 284 -1.86 1.97 4.73
N TRP A 285 -1.64 3.23 5.12
CA TRP A 285 -0.56 4.04 4.52
C TRP A 285 0.81 3.40 4.73
N HIS A 286 1.04 2.79 5.89
CA HIS A 286 2.30 2.12 6.16
C HIS A 286 2.48 0.83 5.34
N LEU A 287 1.40 0.09 5.12
CA LEU A 287 1.38 -1.06 4.21
C LEU A 287 1.71 -0.65 2.78
N TRP A 288 1.07 0.40 2.26
CA TRP A 288 1.29 0.87 0.89
C TRP A 288 2.69 1.44 0.67
N LEU A 289 3.24 2.14 1.66
CA LEU A 289 4.65 2.54 1.67
C LEU A 289 5.58 1.33 1.53
N TYR A 290 5.33 0.30 2.35
CA TYR A 290 6.13 -0.93 2.34
C TYR A 290 5.97 -1.70 1.02
N ILE A 291 4.75 -1.83 0.50
CA ILE A 291 4.47 -2.52 -0.77
C ILE A 291 5.26 -1.87 -1.91
N ALA A 292 5.24 -0.55 -2.01
CA ALA A 292 5.99 0.16 -3.02
C ALA A 292 7.51 -0.11 -2.89
N TRP A 293 8.06 -0.01 -1.69
CA TRP A 293 9.47 -0.34 -1.44
C TRP A 293 9.79 -1.82 -1.71
N ARG A 294 9.00 -2.75 -1.17
CA ARG A 294 9.25 -4.19 -1.28
C ARG A 294 9.20 -4.68 -2.72
N ASN A 295 8.27 -4.16 -3.52
CA ASN A 295 8.10 -4.59 -4.89
C ASN A 295 9.14 -3.97 -5.84
N TYR A 296 9.51 -2.69 -5.66
CA TYR A 296 10.25 -1.95 -6.68
C TYR A 296 11.68 -1.61 -6.31
N VAL A 297 12.01 -1.58 -5.01
CA VAL A 297 13.33 -1.12 -4.50
C VAL A 297 14.13 -2.26 -3.90
N ARG A 298 13.47 -3.17 -3.17
CA ARG A 298 14.14 -4.26 -2.47
C ARG A 298 14.34 -5.49 -3.37
N PRO A 299 15.54 -6.13 -3.37
CA PRO A 299 15.72 -7.44 -4.00
C PRO A 299 14.76 -8.50 -3.44
N ILE A 300 14.37 -9.47 -4.27
CA ILE A 300 13.44 -10.55 -3.87
C ILE A 300 14.05 -11.37 -2.75
N THR A 301 15.29 -11.82 -2.93
CA THR A 301 16.08 -12.60 -1.95
C THR A 301 17.51 -12.09 -1.93
N ASN A 302 18.29 -12.54 -0.93
CA ASN A 302 19.71 -12.21 -0.86
C ASN A 302 20.53 -12.84 -2.01
N GLU A 303 20.05 -13.92 -2.62
CA GLU A 303 20.68 -14.58 -3.75
C GLU A 303 20.37 -13.85 -5.06
N ARG A 304 19.13 -13.37 -5.21
CA ARG A 304 18.66 -12.61 -6.38
C ARG A 304 18.77 -11.10 -6.13
N ARG A 305 20.02 -10.63 -5.91
CA ARG A 305 20.30 -9.25 -5.47
C ARG A 305 19.96 -8.16 -6.49
N PHE A 306 19.89 -8.50 -7.77
CA PHE A 306 19.66 -7.56 -8.86
C PHE A 306 18.23 -7.60 -9.39
N GLU A 307 17.36 -8.41 -8.79
CA GLU A 307 15.97 -8.55 -9.22
C GLU A 307 14.99 -8.16 -8.13
N THR A 308 14.04 -7.33 -8.49
CA THR A 308 12.91 -7.00 -7.60
C THR A 308 11.66 -7.79 -7.99
N ALA A 309 10.70 -7.87 -7.08
CA ALA A 309 9.41 -8.49 -7.35
C ALA A 309 8.70 -7.82 -8.56
N ALA A 310 8.84 -6.50 -8.70
CA ALA A 310 8.28 -5.75 -9.82
C ALA A 310 8.96 -6.07 -11.16
N MET A 311 10.28 -6.32 -11.17
CA MET A 311 10.98 -6.74 -12.38
C MET A 311 10.51 -8.12 -12.87
N VAL A 312 10.47 -9.10 -11.97
CA VAL A 312 9.98 -10.46 -12.30
C VAL A 312 8.50 -10.44 -12.70
N ALA A 313 7.72 -9.53 -12.13
CA ALA A 313 6.33 -9.34 -12.51
C ALA A 313 6.16 -8.55 -13.81
N GLY A 314 7.21 -8.00 -14.41
CA GLY A 314 7.12 -7.14 -15.61
C GLY A 314 6.50 -5.76 -15.34
N LEU A 315 6.53 -5.28 -14.09
CA LEU A 315 6.04 -3.96 -13.70
C LEU A 315 7.10 -2.86 -13.83
N ALA A 316 8.37 -3.25 -13.78
CA ALA A 316 9.50 -2.32 -13.89
C ALA A 316 10.64 -2.98 -14.68
N PRO A 317 11.35 -2.23 -15.53
CA PRO A 317 12.47 -2.77 -16.31
C PRO A 317 13.75 -2.96 -15.48
N ARG A 318 13.82 -2.32 -14.32
CA ARG A 318 14.99 -2.36 -13.41
C ARG A 318 14.57 -2.06 -11.96
N MET A 319 15.48 -2.31 -11.05
CA MET A 319 15.35 -1.88 -9.65
C MET A 319 15.31 -0.35 -9.58
N LEU A 320 14.41 0.18 -8.75
CA LEU A 320 14.29 1.62 -8.51
C LEU A 320 15.00 2.00 -7.22
N GLU A 321 15.50 3.23 -7.15
CA GLU A 321 15.88 3.84 -5.89
C GLU A 321 14.68 4.47 -5.18
N VAL A 322 14.76 4.64 -3.86
CA VAL A 322 13.75 5.36 -3.07
C VAL A 322 13.53 6.78 -3.61
N SER A 323 14.60 7.45 -4.05
CA SER A 323 14.55 8.78 -4.65
C SER A 323 13.71 8.81 -5.94
N GLU A 324 13.84 7.78 -6.78
CA GLU A 324 13.08 7.65 -8.03
C GLU A 324 11.60 7.37 -7.76
N LEU A 325 11.31 6.46 -6.82
CA LEU A 325 9.95 6.18 -6.38
C LEU A 325 9.26 7.46 -5.88
N LEU A 326 9.93 8.26 -5.05
CA LEU A 326 9.42 9.53 -4.54
C LEU A 326 9.34 10.65 -5.61
N GLN A 327 10.09 10.54 -6.70
CA GLN A 327 10.05 11.49 -7.80
C GLN A 327 8.99 11.17 -8.85
N TRP A 328 8.43 9.98 -8.82
CA TRP A 328 7.32 9.63 -9.71
C TRP A 328 6.16 10.62 -9.55
N LYS A 329 5.47 10.89 -10.63
CA LYS A 329 4.40 11.88 -10.67
C LYS A 329 3.09 11.23 -11.01
N ILE A 330 2.06 11.58 -10.25
CA ILE A 330 0.68 11.21 -10.56
C ILE A 330 0.21 12.10 -11.71
N PHE A 331 -0.14 11.47 -12.83
CA PHE A 331 -0.66 12.16 -14.00
C PHE A 331 -2.11 11.78 -14.24
#